data_8a06bdc2ed324bab7eb1b2276be2e78f
#
_entry.id   8a06bdc2ed324bab7eb1b2276be2e78f
#
_cell.length_a   1.000
_cell.length_b   1.000
_cell.length_c   1.000
_cell.angle_alpha   90.00
_cell.angle_beta   90.00
_cell.angle_gamma   90.00
#
_symmetry.space_group_name_H-M   'P 1'
#
loop_
_entity.id
_entity.type
_entity.pdbx_description
1 polymer ?
#
loop_
_entity_poly.entity_id
_entity_poly.type
_entity_poly.pdbx_seq_one_letter_code
_entity_poly.pdbx_strand_id
1 'polypeptide(L)'
;MRETPELWTCERQAAAEGFAAVCGVDEAGAGPLMGPVYAAAVILPEDCDLPELNDSKKLTEKKREKLFPLIQEQAVAWSVARVEASEIDETDILSARMKAMQLALDGLSVTPDLALIDGNRDKGHSAAITTVHRCIVGGDGISASIAAASVLAKVSRDRYVTEILDKAYPQYQFARHKGYGTKLHYEMLDKYGPCPEHRRSFLKKWEAKR
;
A
#
# COMPACT_ATOMS: atom_id res chain seq x y z
N MET A 1 23.32 7.73 -21.29
CA MET A 1 22.86 6.92 -20.15
C MET A 1 21.89 7.79 -19.37
N ARG A 2 20.65 7.36 -19.14
CA ARG A 2 19.76 8.08 -18.22
C ARG A 2 20.28 7.78 -16.82
N GLU A 3 20.68 8.80 -16.08
CA GLU A 3 21.02 8.66 -14.66
C GLU A 3 19.81 8.09 -13.96
N THR A 4 20.02 7.06 -13.14
CA THR A 4 18.97 6.53 -12.27
C THR A 4 18.64 7.63 -11.26
N PRO A 5 17.38 8.07 -11.12
CA PRO A 5 17.03 9.10 -10.15
C PRO A 5 17.49 8.66 -8.76
N GLU A 6 18.07 9.58 -8.01
CA GLU A 6 18.47 9.32 -6.64
C GLU A 6 17.21 9.20 -5.76
N LEU A 7 17.18 8.21 -4.87
CA LEU A 7 15.98 7.85 -4.09
C LEU A 7 15.46 9.00 -3.19
N TRP A 8 16.24 10.03 -2.90
CA TRP A 8 15.84 11.19 -2.09
C TRP A 8 15.47 12.43 -2.89
N THR A 9 15.27 12.30 -4.19
CA THR A 9 15.05 13.44 -5.09
C THR A 9 13.83 14.28 -4.70
N CYS A 10 12.72 13.63 -4.35
CA CYS A 10 11.46 14.33 -4.03
C CYS A 10 11.53 15.04 -2.67
N GLU A 11 12.14 14.42 -1.67
CA GLU A 11 12.31 14.99 -0.32
C GLU A 11 13.23 16.21 -0.36
N ARG A 12 14.36 16.14 -1.06
CA ARG A 12 15.28 17.27 -1.23
C ARG A 12 14.64 18.43 -1.97
N GLN A 13 13.84 18.16 -3.00
CA GLN A 13 13.09 19.19 -3.69
C GLN A 13 12.09 19.86 -2.75
N ALA A 14 11.32 19.09 -1.98
CA ALA A 14 10.35 19.61 -1.02
C ALA A 14 11.05 20.45 0.08
N ALA A 15 12.18 19.99 0.61
CA ALA A 15 12.97 20.73 1.58
C ALA A 15 13.49 22.06 1.03
N ALA A 16 13.97 22.11 -0.23
CA ALA A 16 14.39 23.34 -0.90
C ALA A 16 13.22 24.33 -1.10
N GLU A 17 11.99 23.87 -1.13
CA GLU A 17 10.76 24.69 -1.19
C GLU A 17 10.26 25.11 0.22
N GLY A 18 10.92 24.67 1.30
CA GLY A 18 10.65 25.07 2.68
C GLY A 18 9.74 24.12 3.47
N PHE A 19 9.42 22.93 2.93
CA PHE A 19 8.70 21.90 3.70
C PHE A 19 9.67 21.16 4.64
N ALA A 20 9.32 21.07 5.93
CA ALA A 20 10.16 20.46 6.96
C ALA A 20 9.74 19.00 7.24
N ALA A 21 8.44 18.72 7.28
CA ALA A 21 7.89 17.39 7.55
C ALA A 21 7.28 16.80 6.26
N VAL A 22 8.12 16.16 5.45
CA VAL A 22 7.70 15.52 4.18
C VAL A 22 7.37 14.06 4.43
N CYS A 23 6.14 13.65 4.07
CA CYS A 23 5.65 12.30 4.24
C CYS A 23 5.53 11.60 2.88
N GLY A 24 5.95 10.34 2.78
CA GLY A 24 5.65 9.48 1.65
C GLY A 24 4.44 8.59 1.94
N VAL A 25 3.60 8.34 0.93
CA VAL A 25 2.38 7.51 1.04
C VAL A 25 2.28 6.57 -0.14
N ASP A 26 2.02 5.29 0.15
CA ASP A 26 1.74 4.27 -0.88
C ASP A 26 0.72 3.25 -0.38
N GLU A 27 0.11 2.50 -1.31
CA GLU A 27 -0.85 1.46 -1.00
C GLU A 27 -0.39 0.07 -1.43
N ALA A 28 -0.99 -0.95 -0.83
CA ALA A 28 -0.88 -2.35 -1.23
C ALA A 28 -2.24 -3.04 -1.24
N GLY A 29 -2.46 -3.87 -2.26
CA GLY A 29 -3.68 -4.67 -2.31
C GLY A 29 -4.82 -4.08 -3.11
N ALA A 30 -4.59 -3.15 -4.04
CA ALA A 30 -5.62 -2.65 -4.94
C ALA A 30 -6.14 -3.73 -5.92
N GLY A 31 -5.27 -4.60 -6.45
CA GLY A 31 -5.60 -5.58 -7.48
C GLY A 31 -6.15 -6.95 -7.06
N PRO A 32 -5.93 -7.47 -5.83
CA PRO A 32 -6.44 -8.76 -5.39
C PRO A 32 -7.96 -8.87 -5.40
N LEU A 33 -8.48 -10.11 -5.57
CA LEU A 33 -9.92 -10.44 -5.57
C LEU A 33 -10.52 -10.49 -4.16
N MET A 34 -9.67 -10.39 -3.10
CA MET A 34 -10.10 -10.53 -1.72
C MET A 34 -9.25 -9.70 -0.75
N GLY A 35 -9.79 -9.53 0.46
CA GLY A 35 -9.15 -8.85 1.58
C GLY A 35 -9.08 -7.33 1.42
N PRO A 36 -8.60 -6.65 2.47
CA PRO A 36 -8.53 -5.20 2.51
C PRO A 36 -7.48 -4.62 1.57
N VAL A 37 -7.65 -3.33 1.23
CA VAL A 37 -6.58 -2.48 0.73
C VAL A 37 -5.88 -1.82 1.93
N TYR A 38 -4.56 -1.83 1.93
CA TYR A 38 -3.71 -1.20 2.93
C TYR A 38 -3.06 0.04 2.36
N ALA A 39 -2.80 1.03 3.20
CA ALA A 39 -1.92 2.14 2.88
C ALA A 39 -1.00 2.42 4.07
N ALA A 40 0.16 2.99 3.79
CA ALA A 40 1.07 3.46 4.81
C ALA A 40 1.52 4.89 4.51
N ALA A 41 1.83 5.63 5.58
CA ALA A 41 2.41 6.96 5.55
C ALA A 41 3.69 6.96 6.39
N VAL A 42 4.78 7.53 5.89
CA VAL A 42 6.09 7.51 6.53
C VAL A 42 6.78 8.86 6.39
N ILE A 43 7.27 9.43 7.51
CA ILE A 43 8.18 10.57 7.54
C ILE A 43 9.56 10.01 7.93
N LEU A 44 10.54 10.11 7.03
CA LEU A 44 11.90 9.69 7.31
C LEU A 44 12.79 10.89 7.71
N PRO A 45 13.75 10.71 8.64
CA PRO A 45 14.80 11.68 8.84
C PRO A 45 15.80 11.63 7.66
N GLU A 46 16.48 12.74 7.39
CA GLU A 46 17.38 12.87 6.24
C GLU A 46 18.61 11.92 6.32
N ASP A 47 18.99 11.53 7.53
CA ASP A 47 20.17 10.71 7.84
C ASP A 47 19.84 9.24 8.14
N CYS A 48 18.63 8.76 7.80
CA CYS A 48 18.27 7.37 8.05
C CYS A 48 19.09 6.39 7.20
N ASP A 49 19.50 5.28 7.82
CA ASP A 49 20.23 4.18 7.18
C ASP A 49 19.26 3.01 6.86
N LEU A 50 18.70 3.02 5.66
CA LEU A 50 17.83 1.97 5.16
C LEU A 50 18.48 1.29 3.93
N PRO A 51 19.44 0.38 4.16
CA PRO A 51 20.19 -0.24 3.08
C PRO A 51 19.27 -1.03 2.17
N GLU A 52 19.52 -0.92 0.85
CA GLU A 52 18.73 -1.59 -0.20
C GLU A 52 17.24 -1.14 -0.30
N LEU A 53 16.83 -0.05 0.37
CA LEU A 53 15.49 0.51 0.21
C LEU A 53 15.22 0.81 -1.27
N ASN A 54 14.09 0.33 -1.79
CA ASN A 54 13.64 0.50 -3.17
C ASN A 54 12.14 0.21 -3.26
N ASP A 55 11.54 0.44 -4.42
CA ASP A 55 10.20 -0.03 -4.76
C ASP A 55 9.95 -1.46 -4.25
N SER A 56 8.93 -1.64 -3.43
CA SER A 56 8.63 -2.91 -2.75
C SER A 56 8.42 -4.08 -3.73
N LYS A 57 8.00 -3.81 -4.97
CA LYS A 57 7.80 -4.81 -6.02
C LYS A 57 9.12 -5.33 -6.59
N LYS A 58 10.21 -4.54 -6.50
CA LYS A 58 11.57 -4.94 -6.88
C LYS A 58 12.31 -5.68 -5.76
N LEU A 59 11.80 -5.60 -4.53
CA LEU A 59 12.38 -6.29 -3.37
C LEU A 59 11.80 -7.70 -3.24
N THR A 60 12.65 -8.65 -2.83
CA THR A 60 12.17 -9.97 -2.40
C THR A 60 11.40 -9.85 -1.08
N GLU A 61 10.50 -10.80 -0.80
CA GLU A 61 9.76 -10.85 0.47
C GLU A 61 10.72 -10.78 1.68
N LYS A 62 11.82 -11.54 1.63
CA LYS A 62 12.85 -11.54 2.68
C LYS A 62 13.50 -10.16 2.91
N LYS A 63 13.73 -9.38 1.84
CA LYS A 63 14.28 -8.02 1.97
C LYS A 63 13.24 -7.06 2.57
N ARG A 64 11.98 -7.15 2.12
CA ARG A 64 10.89 -6.35 2.72
C ARG A 64 10.72 -6.64 4.21
N GLU A 65 10.73 -7.91 4.60
CA GLU A 65 10.62 -8.33 6.00
C GLU A 65 11.78 -7.82 6.87
N LYS A 66 12.99 -7.68 6.32
CA LYS A 66 14.12 -7.06 7.02
C LYS A 66 13.99 -5.54 7.13
N LEU A 67 13.54 -4.87 6.08
CA LEU A 67 13.36 -3.41 6.06
C LEU A 67 12.21 -2.95 6.96
N PHE A 68 11.17 -3.75 7.11
CA PHE A 68 9.98 -3.38 7.86
C PHE A 68 10.29 -2.87 9.28
N PRO A 69 10.97 -3.63 10.16
CA PRO A 69 11.32 -3.12 11.50
C PRO A 69 12.31 -1.96 11.46
N LEU A 70 13.25 -1.91 10.51
CA LEU A 70 14.20 -0.81 10.38
C LEU A 70 13.50 0.51 10.05
N ILE A 71 12.50 0.47 9.15
CA ILE A 71 11.69 1.64 8.83
C ILE A 71 10.92 2.12 10.07
N GLN A 72 10.31 1.20 10.82
CA GLN A 72 9.56 1.54 12.02
C GLN A 72 10.45 2.16 13.12
N GLU A 73 11.68 1.69 13.26
CA GLU A 73 12.64 2.15 14.24
C GLU A 73 13.23 3.53 13.88
N GLN A 74 13.50 3.77 12.59
CA GLN A 74 14.23 4.98 12.15
C GLN A 74 13.31 6.11 11.70
N ALA A 75 12.05 5.83 11.36
CA ALA A 75 11.11 6.86 10.93
C ALA A 75 10.80 7.85 12.06
N VAL A 76 10.71 9.14 11.73
CA VAL A 76 10.22 10.20 12.63
C VAL A 76 8.76 9.92 13.01
N ALA A 77 7.96 9.49 12.04
CA ALA A 77 6.59 9.02 12.23
C ALA A 77 6.22 8.04 11.13
N TRP A 78 5.40 7.07 11.46
CA TRP A 78 4.80 6.16 10.48
C TRP A 78 3.41 5.72 10.94
N SER A 79 2.58 5.38 9.98
CA SER A 79 1.25 4.84 10.22
C SER A 79 0.86 3.87 9.11
N VAL A 80 0.05 2.88 9.46
CA VAL A 80 -0.55 1.93 8.51
C VAL A 80 -2.04 1.88 8.76
N ALA A 81 -2.82 2.03 7.70
CA ALA A 81 -4.28 1.92 7.74
C ALA A 81 -4.78 0.95 6.68
N ARG A 82 -6.05 0.53 6.81
CA ARG A 82 -6.69 -0.34 5.84
C ARG A 82 -8.16 -0.01 5.67
N VAL A 83 -8.71 -0.40 4.52
CA VAL A 83 -10.14 -0.38 4.23
C VAL A 83 -10.57 -1.79 3.83
N GLU A 84 -11.62 -2.29 4.44
CA GLU A 84 -12.05 -3.68 4.34
C GLU A 84 -12.71 -4.00 2.98
N ALA A 85 -12.77 -5.29 2.62
CA ALA A 85 -13.33 -5.76 1.37
C ALA A 85 -14.81 -5.36 1.20
N SER A 86 -15.59 -5.37 2.27
CA SER A 86 -17.00 -4.94 2.25
C SER A 86 -17.15 -3.48 1.84
N GLU A 87 -16.32 -2.59 2.38
CA GLU A 87 -16.36 -1.17 2.03
C GLU A 87 -15.88 -0.90 0.60
N ILE A 88 -14.92 -1.70 0.09
CA ILE A 88 -14.52 -1.65 -1.32
C ILE A 88 -15.72 -1.96 -2.22
N ASP A 89 -16.55 -2.94 -1.85
CA ASP A 89 -17.75 -3.32 -2.61
C ASP A 89 -18.89 -2.30 -2.50
N GLU A 90 -19.03 -1.63 -1.35
CA GLU A 90 -20.00 -0.57 -1.12
C GLU A 90 -19.68 0.73 -1.89
N THR A 91 -18.40 0.96 -2.15
CA THR A 91 -17.91 2.17 -2.83
C THR A 91 -17.25 1.79 -4.17
N ASP A 92 -15.96 1.87 -4.22
CA ASP A 92 -15.08 1.42 -5.30
C ASP A 92 -13.63 1.36 -4.80
N ILE A 93 -12.78 0.64 -5.53
CA ILE A 93 -11.38 0.45 -5.14
C ILE A 93 -10.58 1.76 -5.13
N LEU A 94 -10.89 2.73 -6.00
CA LEU A 94 -10.19 3.99 -6.04
C LEU A 94 -10.51 4.83 -4.80
N SER A 95 -11.79 4.92 -4.44
CA SER A 95 -12.23 5.60 -3.21
C SER A 95 -11.67 4.93 -1.96
N ALA A 96 -11.69 3.59 -1.91
CA ALA A 96 -11.12 2.84 -0.80
C ALA A 96 -9.59 3.06 -0.65
N ARG A 97 -8.84 3.16 -1.77
CA ARG A 97 -7.40 3.53 -1.75
C ARG A 97 -7.20 4.92 -1.16
N MET A 98 -7.94 5.92 -1.65
CA MET A 98 -7.84 7.30 -1.16
C MET A 98 -8.18 7.39 0.33
N LYS A 99 -9.23 6.67 0.76
CA LYS A 99 -9.59 6.59 2.17
C LYS A 99 -8.50 5.93 3.01
N ALA A 100 -7.93 4.81 2.56
CA ALA A 100 -6.84 4.14 3.28
C ALA A 100 -5.61 5.05 3.41
N MET A 101 -5.24 5.78 2.34
CA MET A 101 -4.13 6.73 2.34
C MET A 101 -4.41 7.90 3.31
N GLN A 102 -5.61 8.48 3.28
CA GLN A 102 -5.97 9.57 4.22
C GLN A 102 -5.96 9.07 5.66
N LEU A 103 -6.50 7.88 5.95
CA LEU A 103 -6.45 7.28 7.29
C LEU A 103 -5.00 7.03 7.76
N ALA A 104 -4.09 6.64 6.86
CA ALA A 104 -2.69 6.49 7.19
C ALA A 104 -2.03 7.85 7.50
N LEU A 105 -2.37 8.90 6.75
CA LEU A 105 -1.92 10.28 7.04
C LEU A 105 -2.44 10.79 8.39
N ASP A 106 -3.74 10.59 8.66
CA ASP A 106 -4.39 10.99 9.90
C ASP A 106 -3.84 10.26 11.15
N GLY A 107 -3.31 9.05 10.94
CA GLY A 107 -2.71 8.21 11.98
C GLY A 107 -1.26 8.55 12.34
N LEU A 108 -0.62 9.49 11.63
CA LEU A 108 0.74 9.93 11.94
C LEU A 108 0.79 10.68 13.28
N SER A 109 1.82 10.42 14.08
CA SER A 109 2.10 11.17 15.33
C SER A 109 2.65 12.58 15.10
N VAL A 110 3.11 12.86 13.87
CA VAL A 110 3.58 14.17 13.41
C VAL A 110 2.77 14.55 12.19
N THR A 111 2.14 15.73 12.20
CA THR A 111 1.40 16.24 11.04
C THR A 111 2.38 16.62 9.92
N PRO A 112 2.26 16.06 8.72
CA PRO A 112 3.14 16.41 7.61
C PRO A 112 2.79 17.78 7.03
N ASP A 113 3.82 18.53 6.61
CA ASP A 113 3.64 19.78 5.85
C ASP A 113 3.29 19.47 4.39
N LEU A 114 3.82 18.35 3.87
CA LEU A 114 3.59 17.88 2.51
C LEU A 114 3.55 16.34 2.48
N ALA A 115 2.54 15.78 1.84
CA ALA A 115 2.46 14.37 1.52
C ALA A 115 2.83 14.11 0.04
N LEU A 116 3.77 13.21 -0.20
CA LEU A 116 4.13 12.67 -1.52
C LEU A 116 3.36 11.38 -1.72
N ILE A 117 2.41 11.37 -2.63
CA ILE A 117 1.50 10.23 -2.88
C ILE A 117 1.98 9.45 -4.10
N ASP A 118 2.21 8.13 -3.98
CA ASP A 118 2.53 7.33 -5.16
C ASP A 118 1.35 7.28 -6.13
N GLY A 119 1.65 7.52 -7.42
CA GLY A 119 0.67 7.49 -8.50
C GLY A 119 0.28 8.85 -9.05
N ASN A 120 -0.87 8.90 -9.73
CA ASN A 120 -1.36 10.07 -10.46
C ASN A 120 -2.79 10.49 -10.06
N ARG A 121 -3.30 10.01 -8.93
CA ARG A 121 -4.65 10.29 -8.46
C ARG A 121 -4.66 10.58 -6.97
N ASP A 122 -5.48 11.52 -6.59
CA ASP A 122 -5.69 12.04 -5.24
C ASP A 122 -7.15 11.95 -4.77
N LYS A 123 -8.04 11.49 -5.65
CA LYS A 123 -9.47 11.35 -5.39
C LYS A 123 -10.09 10.15 -6.09
N GLY A 124 -11.07 9.54 -5.44
CA GLY A 124 -12.02 8.58 -5.97
C GLY A 124 -13.40 9.19 -6.17
N HIS A 125 -14.45 8.38 -6.30
CA HIS A 125 -15.82 8.85 -6.42
C HIS A 125 -16.37 9.40 -5.09
N SER A 126 -16.00 8.80 -3.96
CA SER A 126 -16.52 9.13 -2.62
C SER A 126 -15.45 9.50 -1.59
N ALA A 127 -14.17 9.49 -1.95
CA ALA A 127 -13.07 9.85 -1.06
C ALA A 127 -11.96 10.58 -1.80
N ALA A 128 -11.24 11.46 -1.11
CA ALA A 128 -10.09 12.21 -1.62
C ALA A 128 -9.05 12.41 -0.53
N ILE A 129 -7.80 12.66 -0.93
CA ILE A 129 -6.75 13.13 -0.03
C ILE A 129 -6.99 14.59 0.28
N THR A 130 -7.06 14.95 1.56
CA THR A 130 -7.31 16.32 2.04
C THR A 130 -6.06 17.00 2.60
N THR A 131 -5.07 16.23 3.02
CA THR A 131 -3.74 16.72 3.41
C THR A 131 -3.06 17.42 2.23
N VAL A 132 -2.28 18.47 2.47
CA VAL A 132 -1.46 19.11 1.42
C VAL A 132 -0.55 18.05 0.78
N HIS A 133 -0.65 17.87 -0.54
CA HIS A 133 0.03 16.74 -1.19
C HIS A 133 0.44 17.02 -2.63
N ARG A 134 1.29 16.11 -3.15
CA ARG A 134 1.66 15.99 -4.57
C ARG A 134 1.60 14.53 -4.99
N CYS A 135 0.98 14.26 -6.14
CA CYS A 135 1.04 12.93 -6.76
C CYS A 135 2.36 12.76 -7.53
N ILE A 136 3.06 11.67 -7.27
CA ILE A 136 4.36 11.35 -7.87
C ILE A 136 4.23 10.03 -8.61
N VAL A 137 4.27 10.05 -9.93
CA VAL A 137 4.20 8.83 -10.75
C VAL A 137 5.49 8.03 -10.61
N GLY A 138 5.40 6.79 -10.12
CA GLY A 138 6.55 5.94 -9.84
C GLY A 138 7.39 6.48 -8.68
N GLY A 139 6.74 7.11 -7.71
CA GLY A 139 7.36 7.73 -6.56
C GLY A 139 8.18 6.76 -5.71
N ASP A 140 7.76 5.50 -5.64
CA ASP A 140 8.47 4.41 -4.96
C ASP A 140 9.91 4.15 -5.50
N GLY A 141 10.24 4.67 -6.68
CA GLY A 141 11.57 4.60 -7.28
C GLY A 141 12.44 5.85 -7.13
N ILE A 142 11.89 6.99 -6.64
CA ILE A 142 12.56 8.30 -6.59
C ILE A 142 12.33 9.06 -5.28
N SER A 143 11.52 8.53 -4.37
CA SER A 143 11.26 9.06 -3.03
C SER A 143 11.49 7.97 -2.00
N ALA A 144 12.38 8.21 -1.05
CA ALA A 144 12.69 7.28 0.03
C ALA A 144 11.49 7.08 0.96
N SER A 145 10.75 8.13 1.25
CA SER A 145 9.57 8.07 2.10
C SER A 145 8.44 7.26 1.45
N ILE A 146 8.21 7.42 0.13
CA ILE A 146 7.24 6.59 -0.62
C ILE A 146 7.71 5.14 -0.67
N ALA A 147 8.99 4.88 -0.95
CA ALA A 147 9.55 3.53 -0.94
C ALA A 147 9.38 2.84 0.42
N ALA A 148 9.63 3.56 1.52
CA ALA A 148 9.40 3.05 2.87
C ALA A 148 7.92 2.76 3.13
N ALA A 149 7.02 3.66 2.73
CA ALA A 149 5.57 3.45 2.82
C ALA A 149 5.13 2.20 2.02
N SER A 150 5.66 2.01 0.80
CA SER A 150 5.36 0.83 -0.02
C SER A 150 5.74 -0.49 0.68
N VAL A 151 6.88 -0.51 1.39
CA VAL A 151 7.31 -1.68 2.18
C VAL A 151 6.36 -1.91 3.35
N LEU A 152 6.03 -0.86 4.14
CA LEU A 152 5.13 -1.00 5.29
C LEU A 152 3.72 -1.47 4.86
N ALA A 153 3.14 -0.86 3.84
CA ALA A 153 1.83 -1.26 3.33
C ALA A 153 1.84 -2.71 2.82
N LYS A 154 2.86 -3.08 2.04
CA LYS A 154 2.98 -4.43 1.45
C LYS A 154 3.17 -5.52 2.49
N VAL A 155 4.09 -5.34 3.43
CA VAL A 155 4.36 -6.33 4.48
C VAL A 155 3.16 -6.47 5.40
N SER A 156 2.56 -5.36 5.84
CA SER A 156 1.37 -5.39 6.71
C SER A 156 0.22 -6.16 6.07
N ARG A 157 -0.04 -5.90 4.78
CA ARG A 157 -1.07 -6.62 4.05
C ARG A 157 -0.76 -8.11 3.87
N ASP A 158 0.47 -8.44 3.45
CA ASP A 158 0.84 -9.83 3.18
C ASP A 158 0.81 -10.67 4.46
N ARG A 159 1.24 -10.13 5.61
CA ARG A 159 1.10 -10.76 6.93
C ARG A 159 -0.36 -10.96 7.29
N TYR A 160 -1.21 -9.95 7.15
CA TYR A 160 -2.64 -10.10 7.43
C TYR A 160 -3.28 -11.20 6.61
N VAL A 161 -2.98 -11.26 5.31
CA VAL A 161 -3.50 -12.31 4.43
C VAL A 161 -2.98 -13.69 4.84
N THR A 162 -1.71 -13.82 5.21
CA THR A 162 -1.08 -15.11 5.52
C THR A 162 -1.43 -15.59 6.93
N GLU A 163 -1.41 -14.70 7.90
CA GLU A 163 -1.50 -15.07 9.32
C GLU A 163 -2.95 -15.08 9.82
N ILE A 164 -3.84 -14.30 9.20
CA ILE A 164 -5.22 -14.16 9.61
C ILE A 164 -6.16 -14.81 8.60
N LEU A 165 -6.16 -14.35 7.34
CA LEU A 165 -7.15 -14.79 6.36
C LEU A 165 -6.92 -16.22 5.87
N ASP A 166 -5.66 -16.63 5.67
CA ASP A 166 -5.35 -18.02 5.27
C ASP A 166 -5.73 -19.02 6.36
N LYS A 167 -5.56 -18.64 7.65
CA LYS A 167 -5.97 -19.49 8.77
C LYS A 167 -7.49 -19.52 8.95
N ALA A 168 -8.18 -18.41 8.70
CA ALA A 168 -9.64 -18.35 8.79
C ALA A 168 -10.34 -19.10 7.64
N TYR A 169 -9.69 -19.13 6.48
CA TYR A 169 -10.23 -19.73 5.26
C TYR A 169 -9.20 -20.64 4.56
N PRO A 170 -8.70 -21.71 5.20
CA PRO A 170 -7.58 -22.52 4.72
C PRO A 170 -7.83 -23.19 3.37
N GLN A 171 -9.12 -23.42 3.01
CA GLN A 171 -9.50 -24.03 1.74
C GLN A 171 -9.11 -23.19 0.51
N TYR A 172 -8.90 -21.87 0.65
CA TYR A 172 -8.52 -21.00 -0.47
C TYR A 172 -7.00 -20.91 -0.67
N GLN A 173 -6.19 -21.30 0.31
CA GLN A 173 -4.71 -21.24 0.25
C GLN A 173 -4.20 -19.82 -0.04
N PHE A 174 -4.78 -18.82 0.62
CA PHE A 174 -4.47 -17.39 0.39
C PHE A 174 -2.98 -17.05 0.59
N ALA A 175 -2.28 -17.76 1.48
CA ALA A 175 -0.84 -17.59 1.68
C ALA A 175 -0.02 -17.77 0.39
N ARG A 176 -0.49 -18.61 -0.56
CA ARG A 176 0.23 -18.90 -1.81
C ARG A 176 0.11 -17.81 -2.86
N HIS A 177 -1.01 -17.12 -2.91
CA HIS A 177 -1.30 -16.15 -3.97
C HIS A 177 -1.73 -14.77 -3.45
N LYS A 178 -1.74 -14.57 -2.13
CA LYS A 178 -2.06 -13.29 -1.47
C LYS A 178 -3.38 -12.64 -1.96
N GLY A 179 -4.32 -13.47 -2.43
CA GLY A 179 -5.62 -13.02 -2.94
C GLY A 179 -5.64 -12.58 -4.42
N TYR A 180 -4.52 -12.62 -5.12
CA TYR A 180 -4.50 -12.30 -6.55
C TYR A 180 -5.23 -13.34 -7.38
N GLY A 181 -5.79 -12.93 -8.54
CA GLY A 181 -6.55 -13.77 -9.46
C GLY A 181 -5.70 -14.76 -10.23
N THR A 182 -5.02 -15.66 -9.53
CA THR A 182 -4.25 -16.76 -10.09
C THR A 182 -5.17 -17.93 -10.48
N LYS A 183 -4.67 -18.87 -11.28
CA LYS A 183 -5.40 -20.08 -11.62
C LYS A 183 -5.86 -20.83 -10.37
N LEU A 184 -4.98 -20.99 -9.37
CA LEU A 184 -5.32 -21.62 -8.09
C LEU A 184 -6.49 -20.91 -7.38
N HIS A 185 -6.49 -19.57 -7.34
CA HIS A 185 -7.54 -18.83 -6.67
C HIS A 185 -8.90 -19.06 -7.35
N TYR A 186 -8.94 -19.03 -8.68
CA TYR A 186 -10.18 -19.33 -9.43
C TYR A 186 -10.64 -20.79 -9.27
N GLU A 187 -9.72 -21.78 -9.23
CA GLU A 187 -10.08 -23.17 -8.92
C GLU A 187 -10.72 -23.32 -7.53
N MET A 188 -10.21 -22.57 -6.54
CA MET A 188 -10.81 -22.59 -5.20
C MET A 188 -12.18 -21.88 -5.17
N LEU A 189 -12.33 -20.79 -5.91
CA LEU A 189 -13.62 -20.12 -6.10
C LEU A 189 -14.64 -21.04 -6.80
N ASP A 190 -14.22 -21.80 -7.80
CA ASP A 190 -15.10 -22.76 -8.50
C ASP A 190 -15.55 -23.89 -7.56
N LYS A 191 -14.70 -24.32 -6.65
CA LYS A 191 -14.96 -25.43 -5.74
C LYS A 191 -15.78 -25.03 -4.51
N TYR A 192 -15.47 -23.87 -3.92
CA TYR A 192 -16.01 -23.48 -2.61
C TYR A 192 -16.91 -22.24 -2.66
N GLY A 193 -17.02 -21.59 -3.82
CA GLY A 193 -17.65 -20.27 -3.91
C GLY A 193 -16.81 -19.17 -3.25
N PRO A 194 -17.29 -17.94 -3.22
CA PRO A 194 -16.59 -16.84 -2.53
C PRO A 194 -16.94 -16.78 -1.04
N CYS A 195 -15.94 -16.53 -0.18
CA CYS A 195 -16.12 -16.24 1.24
C CYS A 195 -16.39 -14.74 1.47
N PRO A 196 -16.75 -14.32 2.72
CA PRO A 196 -17.01 -12.91 3.07
C PRO A 196 -15.88 -11.93 2.73
N GLU A 197 -14.65 -12.41 2.70
CA GLU A 197 -13.47 -11.59 2.39
C GLU A 197 -13.28 -11.30 0.89
N HIS A 198 -14.05 -11.97 0.01
CA HIS A 198 -13.97 -11.71 -1.42
C HIS A 198 -14.73 -10.43 -1.80
N ARG A 199 -14.08 -9.64 -2.66
CA ARG A 199 -14.64 -8.42 -3.25
C ARG A 199 -15.60 -8.82 -4.38
N ARG A 200 -16.90 -8.81 -4.12
CA ARG A 200 -17.92 -9.22 -5.08
C ARG A 200 -17.89 -8.39 -6.36
N SER A 201 -17.60 -7.09 -6.24
CA SER A 201 -17.43 -6.20 -7.38
C SER A 201 -16.33 -6.66 -8.36
N PHE A 202 -15.30 -7.36 -7.85
CA PHE A 202 -14.18 -7.89 -8.66
C PHE A 202 -14.50 -9.26 -9.29
N LEU A 203 -15.50 -9.97 -8.77
CA LEU A 203 -15.87 -11.32 -9.24
C LEU A 203 -16.95 -11.33 -10.34
N LYS A 204 -17.53 -10.19 -10.72
CA LYS A 204 -18.61 -10.09 -11.72
C LYS A 204 -18.34 -10.86 -13.02
N LYS A 205 -17.09 -10.80 -13.54
CA LYS A 205 -16.71 -11.54 -14.76
C LYS A 205 -16.60 -13.05 -14.54
N TRP A 206 -16.24 -13.48 -13.35
CA TRP A 206 -16.20 -14.89 -12.99
C TRP A 206 -17.61 -15.43 -12.76
N GLU A 207 -18.47 -14.70 -12.05
CA GLU A 207 -19.89 -15.05 -11.82
C GLU A 207 -20.68 -15.13 -13.15
N ALA A 208 -20.45 -14.23 -14.09
CA ALA A 208 -21.12 -14.21 -15.39
C ALA A 208 -20.76 -15.40 -16.32
N LYS A 209 -19.74 -16.21 -15.98
CA LYS A 209 -19.35 -17.39 -16.75
C LYS A 209 -19.92 -18.70 -16.19
N ARG A 210 -20.68 -18.64 -15.13
CA ARG A 210 -21.31 -19.78 -14.43
C ARG A 210 -22.80 -19.82 -14.66
#